data_256240a9b40e7abfe737fb507aa84076
#
_entry.id   256240a9b40e7abfe737fb507aa84076
#
_cell.length_a   1.000
_cell.length_b   1.000
_cell.length_c   1.000
_cell.angle_alpha   90.00
_cell.angle_beta   90.00
_cell.angle_gamma   90.00
#
_symmetry.space_group_name_H-M   'P 1'
#
loop_
_entity.id
_entity.type
_entity.pdbx_description
1 polymer ?
#
loop_
_entity_poly.entity_id
_entity_poly.type
_entity_poly.pdbx_seq_one_letter_code
_entity_poly.pdbx_strand_id
1 'polypeptide(L)'
;MKLYQAPTSPYARKCIVFLHETGQLDDVELVFATGSPLDAFKMPLEQEPLGKIPALERPDGGAIYDSRVITRYLNDRADAAFYPESSIWETLTLEATADGILDAALLLTYEARVRPEEKQMAAFAEGQWGKISRACNVLNERWMAHLSGPMDIGHIAVGAALGYVDFRHSARDWRSENVALASWYAEFSKRPSMLATVPVDPK
;
A
#
# COMPACT_ATOMS: atom_id res chain seq x y z
N MET A 1 0.17 -3.06 20.88
CA MET A 1 -0.61 -3.60 19.74
C MET A 1 0.25 -4.58 18.97
N LYS A 2 -0.37 -5.42 18.09
CA LYS A 2 0.39 -6.29 17.18
C LYS A 2 -0.10 -6.09 15.75
N LEU A 3 0.82 -5.79 14.84
CA LEU A 3 0.52 -5.67 13.41
C LEU A 3 1.08 -6.88 12.65
N TYR A 4 0.19 -7.71 12.12
CA TYR A 4 0.56 -8.81 11.25
C TYR A 4 0.93 -8.27 9.86
N GLN A 5 2.14 -8.57 9.42
CA GLN A 5 2.73 -7.96 8.24
C GLN A 5 3.76 -8.86 7.56
N ALA A 6 4.12 -8.55 6.32
CA ALA A 6 5.30 -9.06 5.63
C ALA A 6 6.02 -7.90 4.96
N PRO A 7 7.37 -7.92 4.88
CA PRO A 7 8.17 -6.86 4.23
C PRO A 7 7.81 -6.63 2.76
N THR A 8 7.19 -7.63 2.12
CA THR A 8 6.75 -7.56 0.73
C THR A 8 5.33 -7.04 0.56
N SER A 9 4.56 -6.90 1.64
CA SER A 9 3.17 -6.46 1.56
C SER A 9 3.06 -4.94 1.46
N PRO A 10 2.55 -4.40 0.35
CA PRO A 10 2.43 -2.95 0.20
C PRO A 10 1.35 -2.34 1.10
N TYR A 11 0.30 -3.10 1.42
CA TYR A 11 -0.75 -2.67 2.34
C TYR A 11 -0.25 -2.60 3.78
N ALA A 12 0.58 -3.58 4.19
CA ALA A 12 1.25 -3.52 5.50
C ALA A 12 2.26 -2.37 5.54
N ARG A 13 3.00 -2.15 4.44
CA ARG A 13 3.91 -1.00 4.31
C ARG A 13 3.20 0.33 4.52
N LYS A 14 2.00 0.52 3.94
CA LYS A 14 1.19 1.73 4.17
C LYS A 14 0.96 1.96 5.66
N CYS A 15 0.58 0.93 6.40
CA CYS A 15 0.38 1.02 7.85
C CYS A 15 1.69 1.32 8.61
N ILE A 16 2.81 0.68 8.23
CA ILE A 16 4.09 0.88 8.91
C ILE A 16 4.64 2.29 8.65
N VAL A 17 4.54 2.79 7.41
CA VAL A 17 4.87 4.19 7.08
C VAL A 17 4.02 5.14 7.93
N PHE A 18 2.72 4.88 8.05
CA PHE A 18 1.83 5.68 8.89
C PHE A 18 2.25 5.67 10.37
N LEU A 19 2.63 4.52 10.91
CA LEU A 19 3.15 4.39 12.29
C LEU A 19 4.42 5.22 12.50
N HIS A 20 5.33 5.25 11.52
CA HIS A 20 6.50 6.12 11.56
C HIS A 20 6.13 7.59 11.55
N GLU A 21 5.26 8.03 10.64
CA GLU A 21 4.87 9.43 10.48
C GLU A 21 4.08 9.98 11.67
N THR A 22 3.43 9.11 12.43
CA THR A 22 2.66 9.47 13.64
C THR A 22 3.40 9.17 14.95
N GLY A 23 4.65 8.67 14.88
CA GLY A 23 5.45 8.36 16.08
C GLY A 23 4.91 7.20 16.92
N GLN A 24 4.13 6.29 16.34
CA GLN A 24 3.48 5.18 17.04
C GLN A 24 4.18 3.82 16.86
N LEU A 25 5.30 3.77 16.15
CA LEU A 25 5.93 2.48 15.79
C LEU A 25 6.34 1.69 17.04
N ASP A 26 6.88 2.34 18.06
CA ASP A 26 7.35 1.69 19.28
C ASP A 26 6.20 1.08 20.12
N ASP A 27 4.96 1.48 19.88
CA ASP A 27 3.77 0.93 20.52
C ASP A 27 3.25 -0.36 19.87
N VAL A 28 3.88 -0.78 18.75
CA VAL A 28 3.36 -1.86 17.90
C VAL A 28 4.42 -2.92 17.65
N GLU A 29 4.16 -4.14 18.11
CA GLU A 29 4.93 -5.32 17.72
C GLU A 29 4.63 -5.69 16.27
N LEU A 30 5.65 -5.77 15.42
CA LEU A 30 5.51 -6.24 14.04
C LEU A 30 5.64 -7.77 13.99
N VAL A 31 4.53 -8.45 13.70
CA VAL A 31 4.46 -9.91 13.65
C VAL A 31 4.53 -10.37 12.20
N PHE A 32 5.51 -11.21 11.87
CA PHE A 32 5.63 -11.73 10.52
C PHE A 32 4.50 -12.72 10.20
N ALA A 33 3.80 -12.49 9.09
CA ALA A 33 2.76 -13.35 8.55
C ALA A 33 2.92 -13.48 7.03
N THR A 34 2.66 -14.66 6.49
CA THR A 34 2.82 -14.94 5.07
C THR A 34 1.82 -15.99 4.59
N GLY A 35 1.40 -15.86 3.36
CA GLY A 35 0.51 -16.78 2.66
C GLY A 35 0.44 -16.43 1.18
N SER A 36 -0.40 -17.14 0.47
CA SER A 36 -0.65 -16.93 -0.95
C SER A 36 -2.15 -17.12 -1.25
N PRO A 37 -2.63 -16.77 -2.45
CA PRO A 37 -4.00 -17.08 -2.86
C PRO A 37 -4.35 -18.57 -2.86
N LEU A 38 -3.35 -19.45 -2.84
CA LEU A 38 -3.54 -20.92 -2.83
C LEU A 38 -3.47 -21.50 -1.42
N ASP A 39 -2.81 -20.82 -0.49
CA ASP A 39 -2.60 -21.32 0.87
C ASP A 39 -2.43 -20.16 1.86
N ALA A 40 -3.27 -20.15 2.88
CA ALA A 40 -3.19 -19.16 3.96
C ALA A 40 -1.95 -19.35 4.85
N PHE A 41 -1.36 -20.55 4.89
CA PHE A 41 -0.13 -20.95 5.57
C PHE A 41 0.06 -20.31 6.98
N LYS A 42 0.79 -19.20 7.10
CA LYS A 42 1.04 -18.46 8.35
C LYS A 42 0.25 -17.14 8.44
N MET A 43 -0.91 -17.09 7.80
CA MET A 43 -1.80 -15.93 7.95
C MET A 43 -2.55 -15.97 9.29
N PRO A 44 -2.84 -14.81 9.88
CA PRO A 44 -3.52 -14.69 11.17
C PRO A 44 -5.04 -14.89 11.01
N LEU A 45 -5.50 -16.11 10.71
CA LEU A 45 -6.89 -16.39 10.37
C LEU A 45 -7.90 -16.10 11.50
N GLU A 46 -7.45 -16.13 12.75
CA GLU A 46 -8.29 -15.74 13.90
C GLU A 46 -8.52 -14.23 13.95
N GLN A 47 -7.54 -13.43 13.48
CA GLN A 47 -7.59 -11.98 13.47
C GLN A 47 -8.15 -11.43 12.15
N GLU A 48 -7.89 -12.13 11.04
CA GLU A 48 -8.31 -11.74 9.69
C GLU A 48 -8.76 -12.98 8.91
N PRO A 49 -10.08 -13.28 8.86
CA PRO A 49 -10.62 -14.53 8.32
C PRO A 49 -10.47 -14.68 6.80
N LEU A 50 -10.13 -13.62 6.08
CA LEU A 50 -9.87 -13.67 4.63
C LEU A 50 -8.45 -14.16 4.30
N GLY A 51 -7.59 -14.38 5.34
CA GLY A 51 -6.21 -14.80 5.15
C GLY A 51 -5.36 -13.74 4.47
N LYS A 52 -5.52 -12.48 4.86
CA LYS A 52 -4.78 -11.33 4.32
C LYS A 52 -4.01 -10.59 5.41
N ILE A 53 -3.08 -9.78 5.00
CA ILE A 53 -2.35 -8.80 5.80
C ILE A 53 -2.40 -7.43 5.14
N PRO A 54 -2.41 -6.34 5.94
CA PRO A 54 -2.24 -6.29 7.40
C PRO A 54 -3.51 -6.62 8.19
N ALA A 55 -3.31 -7.07 9.44
CA ALA A 55 -4.30 -7.11 10.50
C ALA A 55 -3.69 -6.52 11.77
N LEU A 56 -4.44 -5.77 12.56
CA LEU A 56 -3.98 -5.13 13.79
C LEU A 56 -4.77 -5.65 15.01
N GLU A 57 -4.09 -6.32 15.93
CA GLU A 57 -4.59 -6.56 17.28
C GLU A 57 -4.43 -5.30 18.14
N ARG A 58 -5.52 -4.90 18.78
CA ARG A 58 -5.58 -3.72 19.65
C ARG A 58 -6.05 -4.09 21.06
N PRO A 59 -5.63 -3.34 22.10
CA PRO A 59 -5.96 -3.69 23.49
C PRO A 59 -7.41 -3.41 23.88
N ASP A 60 -8.11 -2.58 23.12
CA ASP A 60 -9.43 -2.02 23.42
C ASP A 60 -10.57 -2.67 22.62
N GLY A 61 -10.30 -3.78 21.92
CA GLY A 61 -11.31 -4.47 21.14
C GLY A 61 -10.76 -5.61 20.27
N GLY A 62 -11.59 -6.12 19.39
CA GLY A 62 -11.18 -7.13 18.42
C GLY A 62 -10.14 -6.62 17.42
N ALA A 63 -9.48 -7.54 16.73
CA ALA A 63 -8.57 -7.19 15.63
C ALA A 63 -9.31 -6.44 14.51
N ILE A 64 -8.63 -5.50 13.87
CA ILE A 64 -9.15 -4.72 12.75
C ILE A 64 -8.33 -4.92 11.50
N TYR A 65 -8.96 -4.82 10.36
CA TYR A 65 -8.48 -4.90 8.98
C TYR A 65 -9.54 -4.22 8.07
N ASP A 66 -9.23 -3.75 6.83
CA ASP A 66 -7.95 -3.78 6.13
C ASP A 66 -7.03 -2.58 6.51
N SER A 67 -6.05 -2.29 5.65
CA SER A 67 -5.10 -1.19 5.88
C SER A 67 -5.78 0.17 6.04
N ARG A 68 -6.91 0.43 5.37
CA ARG A 68 -7.68 1.68 5.48
C ARG A 68 -8.33 1.84 6.85
N VAL A 69 -8.86 0.75 7.40
CA VAL A 69 -9.43 0.74 8.75
C VAL A 69 -8.32 0.92 9.79
N ILE A 70 -7.19 0.23 9.59
CA ILE A 70 -6.04 0.32 10.50
C ILE A 70 -5.49 1.75 10.55
N THR A 71 -5.22 2.37 9.39
CA THR A 71 -4.67 3.74 9.35
C THR A 71 -5.66 4.77 9.90
N ARG A 72 -6.97 4.56 9.71
CA ARG A 72 -7.99 5.42 10.34
C ARG A 72 -7.98 5.30 11.85
N TYR A 73 -7.95 4.08 12.39
CA TYR A 73 -7.83 3.85 13.83
C TYR A 73 -6.56 4.46 14.42
N LEU A 74 -5.41 4.28 13.75
CA LEU A 74 -4.14 4.86 14.20
C LEU A 74 -4.14 6.39 14.14
N ASN A 75 -4.84 6.98 13.16
CA ASN A 75 -5.03 8.43 13.08
C ASN A 75 -5.80 8.96 14.31
N ASP A 76 -6.92 8.34 14.60
CA ASP A 76 -7.76 8.76 15.73
C ASP A 76 -7.02 8.55 17.06
N ARG A 77 -6.29 7.45 17.20
CA ARG A 77 -5.48 7.16 18.40
C ARG A 77 -4.39 8.20 18.65
N ALA A 78 -3.77 8.75 17.61
CA ALA A 78 -2.70 9.73 17.70
C ALA A 78 -3.20 11.19 17.69
N ASP A 79 -4.49 11.43 17.58
CA ASP A 79 -5.07 12.75 17.28
C ASP A 79 -4.36 13.41 16.09
N ALA A 80 -4.09 12.61 15.04
CA ALA A 80 -3.34 13.04 13.87
C ALA A 80 -4.25 13.61 12.78
N ALA A 81 -3.69 14.41 11.87
CA ALA A 81 -4.46 15.15 10.87
C ALA A 81 -4.34 14.55 9.44
N PHE A 82 -4.15 13.22 9.33
CA PHE A 82 -4.01 12.56 8.02
C PHE A 82 -5.34 12.31 7.30
N TYR A 83 -6.46 12.58 7.94
CA TYR A 83 -7.81 12.50 7.38
C TYR A 83 -8.53 13.84 7.57
N PRO A 84 -8.09 14.93 6.89
CA PRO A 84 -8.63 16.26 7.11
C PRO A 84 -10.09 16.35 6.65
N GLU A 85 -10.97 16.80 7.54
CA GLU A 85 -12.42 16.92 7.25
C GLU A 85 -12.71 17.81 6.04
N SER A 86 -11.93 18.88 5.86
CA SER A 86 -12.13 19.86 4.78
C SER A 86 -11.87 19.31 3.38
N SER A 87 -11.12 18.19 3.26
CA SER A 87 -10.78 17.52 1.98
C SER A 87 -10.90 16.00 2.09
N ILE A 88 -11.80 15.53 2.96
CA ILE A 88 -11.91 14.09 3.25
C ILE A 88 -12.22 13.25 2.01
N TRP A 89 -13.05 13.75 1.11
CA TRP A 89 -13.44 12.99 -0.09
C TRP A 89 -12.30 12.89 -1.09
N GLU A 90 -11.51 13.94 -1.26
CA GLU A 90 -10.31 13.94 -2.08
C GLU A 90 -9.27 12.99 -1.49
N THR A 91 -9.00 13.09 -0.20
CA THR A 91 -8.07 12.23 0.53
C THR A 91 -8.44 10.74 0.40
N LEU A 92 -9.70 10.39 0.64
CA LEU A 92 -10.17 9.00 0.53
C LEU A 92 -10.19 8.51 -0.94
N THR A 93 -10.48 9.39 -1.90
CA THR A 93 -10.43 9.04 -3.32
C THR A 93 -9.00 8.77 -3.78
N LEU A 94 -8.05 9.56 -3.30
CA LEU A 94 -6.64 9.36 -3.58
C LEU A 94 -6.12 8.05 -2.95
N GLU A 95 -6.48 7.78 -1.68
CA GLU A 95 -6.19 6.49 -1.03
C GLU A 95 -6.79 5.31 -1.81
N ALA A 96 -8.05 5.40 -2.21
CA ALA A 96 -8.71 4.35 -3.00
C ALA A 96 -8.06 4.14 -4.37
N THR A 97 -7.60 5.21 -5.02
CA THR A 97 -6.88 5.12 -6.30
C THR A 97 -5.56 4.38 -6.12
N ALA A 98 -4.81 4.70 -5.07
CA ALA A 98 -3.56 4.02 -4.74
C ALA A 98 -3.76 2.54 -4.40
N ASP A 99 -4.78 2.22 -3.59
CA ASP A 99 -5.14 0.83 -3.28
C ASP A 99 -5.57 0.07 -4.56
N GLY A 100 -6.27 0.72 -5.49
CA GLY A 100 -6.60 0.14 -6.79
C GLY A 100 -5.37 -0.14 -7.68
N ILE A 101 -4.32 0.69 -7.58
CA ILE A 101 -3.01 0.40 -8.21
C ILE A 101 -2.40 -0.85 -7.56
N LEU A 102 -2.43 -0.95 -6.23
CA LEU A 102 -1.91 -2.10 -5.50
C LEU A 102 -2.65 -3.39 -5.84
N ASP A 103 -3.98 -3.34 -5.90
CA ASP A 103 -4.82 -4.50 -6.27
C ASP A 103 -4.43 -5.02 -7.65
N ALA A 104 -4.30 -4.14 -8.64
CA ALA A 104 -3.90 -4.51 -9.98
C ALA A 104 -2.46 -5.05 -10.03
N ALA A 105 -1.53 -4.42 -9.34
CA ALA A 105 -0.13 -4.84 -9.28
C ALA A 105 0.05 -6.19 -8.56
N LEU A 106 -0.73 -6.44 -7.51
CA LEU A 106 -0.74 -7.71 -6.79
C LEU A 106 -1.29 -8.85 -7.66
N LEU A 107 -2.37 -8.59 -8.41
CA LEU A 107 -2.92 -9.56 -9.36
C LEU A 107 -1.91 -9.92 -10.45
N LEU A 108 -1.14 -8.95 -10.98
CA LEU A 108 -0.02 -9.22 -11.89
C LEU A 108 1.04 -10.09 -11.25
N THR A 109 1.42 -9.81 -10.01
CA THR A 109 2.41 -10.57 -9.26
C THR A 109 1.96 -12.02 -9.09
N TYR A 110 0.71 -12.24 -8.73
CA TYR A 110 0.16 -13.58 -8.53
C TYR A 110 -0.08 -14.33 -9.83
N GLU A 111 -0.47 -13.66 -10.90
CA GLU A 111 -0.56 -14.30 -12.23
C GLU A 111 0.78 -14.94 -12.61
N ALA A 112 1.90 -14.24 -12.40
CA ALA A 112 3.22 -14.75 -12.72
C ALA A 112 3.75 -15.80 -11.72
N ARG A 113 3.40 -15.69 -10.39
CA ARG A 113 3.99 -16.55 -9.36
C ARG A 113 3.20 -17.81 -9.08
N VAL A 114 1.89 -17.75 -9.24
CA VAL A 114 0.97 -18.80 -8.78
C VAL A 114 0.50 -19.67 -9.96
N ARG A 115 0.40 -19.09 -11.16
CA ARG A 115 -0.01 -19.85 -12.32
C ARG A 115 1.21 -20.46 -13.03
N PRO A 116 1.14 -21.73 -13.42
CA PRO A 116 2.08 -22.32 -14.38
C PRO A 116 2.12 -21.48 -15.66
N GLU A 117 3.28 -21.38 -16.29
CA GLU A 117 3.52 -20.49 -17.44
C GLU A 117 2.50 -20.72 -18.57
N GLU A 118 2.18 -21.97 -18.86
CA GLU A 118 1.23 -22.37 -19.90
C GLU A 118 -0.24 -22.00 -19.59
N LYS A 119 -0.53 -21.58 -18.34
CA LYS A 119 -1.86 -21.13 -17.91
C LYS A 119 -1.92 -19.63 -17.63
N GLN A 120 -0.82 -18.92 -17.79
CA GLN A 120 -0.80 -17.47 -17.66
C GLN A 120 -1.50 -16.81 -18.83
N MET A 121 -2.29 -15.78 -18.55
CA MET A 121 -3.06 -15.07 -19.55
C MET A 121 -2.47 -13.67 -19.80
N ALA A 122 -1.74 -13.49 -20.90
CA ALA A 122 -1.14 -12.21 -21.25
C ALA A 122 -2.18 -11.06 -21.33
N ALA A 123 -3.37 -11.32 -21.90
CA ALA A 123 -4.42 -10.31 -21.96
C ALA A 123 -4.93 -9.86 -20.58
N PHE A 124 -4.96 -10.77 -19.58
CA PHE A 124 -5.27 -10.42 -18.20
C PHE A 124 -4.17 -9.52 -17.60
N ALA A 125 -2.91 -9.91 -17.81
CA ALA A 125 -1.77 -9.14 -17.34
C ALA A 125 -1.75 -7.71 -17.92
N GLU A 126 -1.95 -7.58 -19.24
CA GLU A 126 -2.05 -6.27 -19.88
C GLU A 126 -3.27 -5.46 -19.41
N GLY A 127 -4.39 -6.12 -19.16
CA GLY A 127 -5.57 -5.48 -18.57
C GLY A 127 -5.31 -4.89 -17.17
N GLN A 128 -4.56 -5.61 -16.31
CA GLN A 128 -4.18 -5.10 -14.98
C GLN A 128 -3.15 -3.96 -15.12
N TRP A 129 -2.15 -4.12 -15.97
CA TRP A 129 -1.19 -3.04 -16.21
C TRP A 129 -1.86 -1.77 -16.74
N GLY A 130 -2.82 -1.91 -17.65
CA GLY A 130 -3.60 -0.78 -18.16
C GLY A 130 -4.36 0.00 -17.07
N LYS A 131 -4.78 -0.66 -15.97
CA LYS A 131 -5.36 0.04 -14.81
C LYS A 131 -4.31 0.87 -14.08
N ILE A 132 -3.13 0.30 -13.85
CA ILE A 132 -2.00 0.99 -13.20
C ILE A 132 -1.59 2.22 -14.01
N SER A 133 -1.36 2.03 -15.32
CA SER A 133 -0.95 3.12 -16.22
C SER A 133 -1.96 4.26 -16.24
N ARG A 134 -3.26 3.97 -16.43
CA ARG A 134 -4.32 5.01 -16.39
C ARG A 134 -4.39 5.72 -15.04
N ALA A 135 -4.25 5.00 -13.93
CA ALA A 135 -4.24 5.62 -12.61
C ALA A 135 -3.04 6.54 -12.43
N CYS A 136 -1.83 6.12 -12.83
CA CYS A 136 -0.64 6.99 -12.80
C CYS A 136 -0.84 8.24 -13.66
N ASN A 137 -1.40 8.11 -14.87
CA ASN A 137 -1.69 9.25 -15.74
C ASN A 137 -2.66 10.24 -15.06
N VAL A 138 -3.73 9.75 -14.45
CA VAL A 138 -4.69 10.59 -13.72
C VAL A 138 -4.04 11.25 -12.50
N LEU A 139 -3.19 10.54 -11.76
CA LEU A 139 -2.42 11.11 -10.65
C LEU A 139 -1.52 12.25 -11.14
N ASN A 140 -0.79 12.02 -12.24
CA ASN A 140 0.10 13.00 -12.85
C ASN A 140 -0.65 14.25 -13.36
N GLU A 141 -1.83 14.07 -13.97
CA GLU A 141 -2.57 15.17 -14.60
C GLU A 141 -3.43 15.97 -13.62
N ARG A 142 -4.00 15.33 -12.60
CA ARG A 142 -5.07 15.94 -11.79
C ARG A 142 -4.77 16.06 -10.31
N TRP A 143 -3.80 15.30 -9.79
CA TRP A 143 -3.57 15.20 -8.35
C TRP A 143 -2.29 15.87 -7.87
N MET A 144 -1.48 16.42 -8.77
CA MET A 144 -0.20 17.01 -8.37
C MET A 144 -0.34 18.22 -7.44
N ALA A 145 -1.42 19.02 -7.58
CA ALA A 145 -1.70 20.10 -6.64
C ALA A 145 -1.97 19.58 -5.22
N HIS A 146 -2.74 18.50 -5.09
CA HIS A 146 -3.00 17.83 -3.81
C HIS A 146 -1.71 17.23 -3.24
N LEU A 147 -0.97 16.47 -4.05
CA LEU A 147 0.29 15.81 -3.65
C LEU A 147 1.43 16.80 -3.33
N SER A 148 1.30 18.08 -3.71
CA SER A 148 2.21 19.16 -3.31
C SER A 148 1.76 19.88 -2.04
N GLY A 149 0.59 19.53 -1.52
CA GLY A 149 0.00 20.12 -0.33
C GLY A 149 0.44 19.46 0.98
N PRO A 150 -0.28 19.75 2.09
CA PRO A 150 -0.06 19.08 3.36
C PRO A 150 -0.26 17.57 3.23
N MET A 151 0.63 16.79 3.87
CA MET A 151 0.61 15.34 3.80
C MET A 151 -0.64 14.77 4.49
N ASP A 152 -1.35 13.92 3.77
CA ASP A 152 -2.46 13.11 4.26
C ASP A 152 -2.23 11.62 3.95
N ILE A 153 -3.21 10.75 4.29
CA ILE A 153 -3.10 9.31 4.03
C ILE A 153 -2.99 8.99 2.54
N GLY A 154 -3.54 9.82 1.66
CA GLY A 154 -3.43 9.64 0.21
C GLY A 154 -1.99 9.70 -0.29
N HIS A 155 -1.16 10.59 0.27
CA HIS A 155 0.27 10.67 -0.05
C HIS A 155 1.00 9.37 0.33
N ILE A 156 0.75 8.85 1.53
CA ILE A 156 1.35 7.61 2.01
C ILE A 156 0.91 6.43 1.14
N ALA A 157 -0.37 6.37 0.80
CA ALA A 157 -0.93 5.33 -0.05
C ALA A 157 -0.31 5.34 -1.46
N VAL A 158 -0.23 6.53 -2.10
CA VAL A 158 0.43 6.68 -3.42
C VAL A 158 1.91 6.30 -3.35
N GLY A 159 2.62 6.75 -2.31
CA GLY A 159 4.02 6.38 -2.11
C GLY A 159 4.23 4.87 -1.95
N ALA A 160 3.39 4.20 -1.17
CA ALA A 160 3.43 2.75 -1.01
C ALA A 160 3.10 2.01 -2.32
N ALA A 161 2.11 2.52 -3.08
CA ALA A 161 1.68 1.92 -4.35
C ALA A 161 2.77 2.01 -5.42
N LEU A 162 3.34 3.20 -5.65
CA LEU A 162 4.42 3.38 -6.63
C LEU A 162 5.66 2.57 -6.25
N GLY A 163 6.00 2.52 -4.95
CA GLY A 163 7.10 1.69 -4.47
C GLY A 163 6.89 0.19 -4.68
N TYR A 164 5.66 -0.29 -4.64
CA TYR A 164 5.35 -1.69 -4.94
C TYR A 164 5.43 -1.99 -6.44
N VAL A 165 4.95 -1.06 -7.29
CA VAL A 165 5.10 -1.17 -8.74
C VAL A 165 6.58 -1.25 -9.11
N ASP A 166 7.43 -0.42 -8.53
CA ASP A 166 8.87 -0.48 -8.74
C ASP A 166 9.49 -1.81 -8.28
N PHE A 167 9.06 -2.30 -7.13
CA PHE A 167 9.59 -3.52 -6.54
C PHE A 167 9.24 -4.78 -7.34
N ARG A 168 8.03 -4.86 -7.89
CA ARG A 168 7.54 -6.08 -8.56
C ARG A 168 7.49 -5.97 -10.08
N HIS A 169 7.39 -4.78 -10.61
CA HIS A 169 7.13 -4.54 -12.03
C HIS A 169 8.13 -3.53 -12.64
N SER A 170 9.38 -3.53 -12.17
CA SER A 170 10.44 -2.61 -12.61
C SER A 170 10.73 -2.65 -14.10
N ALA A 171 10.40 -3.76 -14.78
CA ALA A 171 10.50 -3.88 -16.24
C ALA A 171 9.44 -3.07 -17.00
N ARG A 172 8.42 -2.56 -16.29
CA ARG A 172 7.33 -1.74 -16.85
C ARG A 172 7.52 -0.29 -16.45
N ASP A 173 7.62 0.59 -17.44
CA ASP A 173 7.86 2.02 -17.19
C ASP A 173 6.55 2.77 -17.01
N TRP A 174 6.27 3.20 -15.78
CA TRP A 174 5.17 4.10 -15.46
C TRP A 174 5.61 5.59 -15.47
N ARG A 175 6.93 5.85 -15.51
CA ARG A 175 7.50 7.21 -15.29
C ARG A 175 7.55 8.05 -16.55
N SER A 176 7.88 7.45 -17.67
CA SER A 176 8.13 8.19 -18.93
C SER A 176 6.98 9.11 -19.33
N GLU A 177 5.75 8.69 -19.11
CA GLU A 177 4.54 9.45 -19.39
C GLU A 177 4.04 10.27 -18.18
N ASN A 178 4.65 10.11 -16.98
CA ASN A 178 4.17 10.67 -15.72
C ASN A 178 5.28 11.44 -14.99
N VAL A 179 5.91 12.38 -15.67
CA VAL A 179 7.12 13.09 -15.19
C VAL A 179 6.91 13.84 -13.88
N ALA A 180 5.78 14.52 -13.70
CA ALA A 180 5.50 15.26 -12.47
C ALA A 180 5.30 14.30 -11.29
N LEU A 181 4.54 13.21 -11.47
CA LEU A 181 4.35 12.17 -10.46
C LEU A 181 5.68 11.47 -10.13
N ALA A 182 6.50 11.18 -11.14
CA ALA A 182 7.81 10.59 -10.95
C ALA A 182 8.74 11.48 -10.12
N SER A 183 8.75 12.78 -10.39
CA SER A 183 9.53 13.77 -9.63
C SER A 183 9.03 13.87 -8.18
N TRP A 184 7.72 13.91 -7.97
CA TRP A 184 7.13 13.89 -6.64
C TRP A 184 7.53 12.64 -5.87
N TYR A 185 7.40 11.46 -6.48
CA TYR A 185 7.74 10.20 -5.83
C TYR A 185 9.23 10.10 -5.52
N ALA A 186 10.10 10.60 -6.37
CA ALA A 186 11.54 10.63 -6.13
C ALA A 186 11.90 11.41 -4.85
N GLU A 187 11.17 12.50 -4.54
CA GLU A 187 11.34 13.22 -3.29
C GLU A 187 10.62 12.53 -2.12
N PHE A 188 9.38 12.10 -2.30
CA PHE A 188 8.60 11.43 -1.26
C PHE A 188 9.28 10.15 -0.75
N SER A 189 9.90 9.39 -1.63
CA SER A 189 10.61 8.15 -1.29
C SER A 189 11.86 8.35 -0.42
N LYS A 190 12.38 9.57 -0.30
CA LYS A 190 13.52 9.92 0.59
C LYS A 190 13.11 10.13 2.04
N ARG A 191 11.82 10.15 2.35
CA ARG A 191 11.36 10.29 3.74
C ARG A 191 11.90 9.15 4.61
N PRO A 192 12.30 9.41 5.87
CA PRO A 192 12.80 8.37 6.76
C PRO A 192 11.87 7.15 6.88
N SER A 193 10.55 7.40 6.95
CA SER A 193 9.51 6.36 6.98
C SER A 193 9.51 5.47 5.74
N MET A 194 9.70 6.06 4.56
CA MET A 194 9.75 5.34 3.29
C MET A 194 11.05 4.54 3.12
N LEU A 195 12.18 5.10 3.58
CA LEU A 195 13.48 4.44 3.55
C LEU A 195 13.55 3.26 4.53
N ALA A 196 12.97 3.42 5.73
CA ALA A 196 12.92 2.35 6.74
C ALA A 196 12.03 1.17 6.33
N THR A 197 11.14 1.36 5.34
CA THR A 197 10.15 0.36 4.91
C THR A 197 10.31 -0.08 3.46
N VAL A 198 11.48 0.10 2.86
CA VAL A 198 11.74 -0.37 1.50
C VAL A 198 11.43 -1.87 1.40
N PRO A 199 10.57 -2.29 0.44
CA PRO A 199 10.20 -3.69 0.34
C PRO A 199 11.39 -4.55 -0.06
N VAL A 200 11.52 -5.69 0.60
CA VAL A 200 12.58 -6.68 0.34
C VAL A 200 11.99 -8.07 0.31
N ASP A 201 12.49 -8.91 -0.59
CA ASP A 201 12.13 -10.34 -0.55
C ASP A 201 12.78 -11.00 0.67
N PRO A 202 12.02 -11.85 1.41
CA PRO A 202 12.58 -12.61 2.51
C PRO A 202 13.69 -13.53 1.99
N LYS A 203 14.77 -13.62 2.76
CA LYS A 203 15.90 -14.52 2.49
C LYS A 203 15.52 -15.97 2.73
#